data_61849062b8e1a950bf70e53ffec5900a
#
_entry.id   61849062b8e1a950bf70e53ffec5900a
#
_cell.length_a   1.000
_cell.length_b   1.000
_cell.length_c   1.000
_cell.angle_alpha   90.00
_cell.angle_beta   90.00
_cell.angle_gamma   90.00
#
_symmetry.space_group_name_H-M   'P 1'
#
loop_
_entity.id
_entity.type
_entity.pdbx_description
1 polymer ?
#
loop_
_entity_poly.entity_id
_entity_poly.type
_entity_poly.pdbx_seq_one_letter_code
_entity_poly.pdbx_strand_id
1 'polypeptide(L)'
;MNEIEKLQPTCIWRNFYALTQVPRPSGHVEKVQQFLLDFAKKIGVEAFQDPAGNIVMRKPATPGMENRKCITMQAHMDMVPQKTPESKHNFETDPIEPYIDGEWIKARGTTLGADDGLGVAAIMAVMEDNTLKHGPIEGLITKDEETGMYGANDLPKGQMKGDILFNLDSETWGKFVIGSAGGIDVTCTRKYNEVKTASGDTAVRITLKGLKGGHSGLEIHEGRANANKLMARLVQLAIVDHKARLVSWHGGNMRNAIPFKAETVMVLPEDNLKGLKKLVKTMKAQFESEFKLIEDNVDLTLKAIDRPKMKMALDDQTTILRALYACHDGVVRFIPAYPNVVETSSNLAIIDIEDGKASVKILARSAREDMKEYIVKMLMTCFHLADFKVETGGDYIGWDPNPDSEALHMLLDLYKQLFNEEGIVQVDHAGLECSIILGKYPHMDVVSFGPTLRSPHTTIERAYIPAAEPFWRLLVKALEEAPVKQ
;
A
#
# COMPACT_ATOMS: atom_id res chain seq x y z
N MET A 1 14.10 34.08 -5.19
CA MET A 1 13.31 33.28 -4.26
C MET A 1 11.99 32.96 -4.96
N ASN A 2 11.70 31.69 -5.16
CA ASN A 2 10.45 31.24 -5.78
C ASN A 2 9.25 31.60 -4.89
N GLU A 3 8.02 31.65 -5.44
CA GLU A 3 6.82 31.95 -4.65
C GLU A 3 6.55 30.88 -3.57
N ILE A 4 6.88 29.62 -3.84
CA ILE A 4 6.73 28.50 -2.91
C ILE A 4 7.61 28.70 -1.67
N GLU A 5 8.84 29.20 -1.84
CA GLU A 5 9.76 29.46 -0.74
C GLU A 5 9.28 30.56 0.24
N LYS A 6 8.25 31.34 -0.15
CA LYS A 6 7.67 32.40 0.70
C LYS A 6 6.45 31.93 1.49
N LEU A 7 5.95 30.71 1.23
CA LEU A 7 4.83 30.15 1.98
C LEU A 7 5.20 29.89 3.45
N GLN A 8 4.20 29.81 4.31
CA GLN A 8 4.39 29.53 5.74
C GLN A 8 4.11 28.05 6.05
N PRO A 9 4.95 27.41 6.87
CA PRO A 9 6.20 27.91 7.44
C PRO A 9 7.34 27.93 6.40
N THR A 10 8.03 29.05 6.33
CA THR A 10 9.08 29.28 5.30
C THR A 10 10.20 28.21 5.35
N CYS A 11 10.54 27.71 6.53
CA CYS A 11 11.57 26.66 6.68
C CYS A 11 11.19 25.37 5.94
N ILE A 12 9.94 24.89 6.04
CA ILE A 12 9.51 23.70 5.32
C ILE A 12 9.46 23.95 3.80
N TRP A 13 8.78 25.01 3.36
CA TRP A 13 8.58 25.23 1.93
C TRP A 13 9.87 25.57 1.17
N ARG A 14 10.81 26.25 1.81
CA ARG A 14 12.14 26.49 1.24
C ARG A 14 12.92 25.18 1.07
N ASN A 15 12.93 24.31 2.09
CA ASN A 15 13.60 23.02 2.01
C ASN A 15 12.91 22.09 1.02
N PHE A 16 11.58 22.07 1.01
CA PHE A 16 10.83 21.30 0.02
C PHE A 16 11.12 21.75 -1.42
N TYR A 17 11.09 23.07 -1.67
CA TYR A 17 11.44 23.60 -3.00
C TYR A 17 12.89 23.22 -3.39
N ALA A 18 13.85 23.29 -2.47
CA ALA A 18 15.22 22.86 -2.72
C ALA A 18 15.30 21.37 -3.10
N LEU A 19 14.51 20.49 -2.43
CA LEU A 19 14.43 19.07 -2.77
C LEU A 19 13.82 18.84 -4.16
N THR A 20 12.82 19.62 -4.57
CA THR A 20 12.23 19.48 -5.92
C THR A 20 13.22 19.82 -7.04
N GLN A 21 14.30 20.54 -6.73
CA GLN A 21 15.35 20.88 -7.69
C GLN A 21 16.41 19.77 -7.82
N VAL A 22 16.34 18.72 -6.99
CA VAL A 22 17.27 17.59 -7.01
C VAL A 22 16.54 16.35 -7.52
N PRO A 23 16.93 15.76 -8.69
CA PRO A 23 16.42 14.50 -9.16
C PRO A 23 16.57 13.37 -8.12
N ARG A 24 15.45 12.68 -7.81
CA ARG A 24 15.42 11.65 -6.76
C ARG A 24 14.39 10.52 -7.04
N PRO A 25 14.26 10.05 -8.29
CA PRO A 25 13.35 8.94 -8.55
C PRO A 25 13.84 7.67 -7.85
N SER A 26 12.92 6.84 -7.39
CA SER A 26 13.23 5.55 -6.76
C SER A 26 14.22 4.74 -7.62
N GLY A 27 15.21 4.15 -7.00
CA GLY A 27 16.32 3.45 -7.66
C GLY A 27 17.49 4.36 -8.12
N HIS A 28 17.35 5.69 -8.12
CA HIS A 28 18.37 6.65 -8.55
C HIS A 28 18.44 7.85 -7.58
N VAL A 29 18.85 7.58 -6.33
CA VAL A 29 18.82 8.53 -5.21
C VAL A 29 20.18 9.15 -4.89
N GLU A 30 21.23 8.86 -5.64
CA GLU A 30 22.60 9.31 -5.33
C GLU A 30 22.73 10.84 -5.25
N LYS A 31 21.97 11.56 -6.11
CA LYS A 31 21.99 13.03 -6.11
C LYS A 31 21.39 13.62 -4.85
N VAL A 32 20.26 13.09 -4.39
CA VAL A 32 19.62 13.57 -3.17
C VAL A 32 20.38 13.14 -1.92
N GLN A 33 21.01 11.97 -1.91
CA GLN A 33 21.94 11.55 -0.84
C GLN A 33 23.07 12.57 -0.68
N GLN A 34 23.75 12.92 -1.77
CA GLN A 34 24.82 13.92 -1.73
C GLN A 34 24.30 15.30 -1.31
N PHE A 35 23.14 15.72 -1.82
CA PHE A 35 22.50 16.97 -1.43
C PHE A 35 22.24 17.04 0.07
N LEU A 36 21.74 15.97 0.69
CA LEU A 36 21.45 15.91 2.12
C LEU A 36 22.73 15.93 2.97
N LEU A 37 23.79 15.24 2.53
CA LEU A 37 25.10 15.28 3.20
C LEU A 37 25.73 16.68 3.12
N ASP A 38 25.67 17.33 1.96
CA ASP A 38 26.17 18.70 1.77
C ASP A 38 25.36 19.72 2.60
N PHE A 39 24.04 19.52 2.68
CA PHE A 39 23.16 20.32 3.54
C PHE A 39 23.60 20.21 5.01
N ALA A 40 23.71 18.98 5.53
CA ALA A 40 24.12 18.75 6.92
C ALA A 40 25.52 19.37 7.23
N LYS A 41 26.46 19.21 6.31
CA LYS A 41 27.78 19.82 6.41
C LYS A 41 27.70 21.36 6.47
N LYS A 42 26.84 21.96 5.63
CA LYS A 42 26.65 23.43 5.59
C LYS A 42 26.10 23.98 6.90
N ILE A 43 25.20 23.28 7.56
CA ILE A 43 24.57 23.68 8.83
C ILE A 43 25.38 23.22 10.06
N GLY A 44 26.46 22.43 9.87
CA GLY A 44 27.33 21.96 10.96
C GLY A 44 26.73 20.83 11.81
N VAL A 45 25.81 20.04 11.24
CA VAL A 45 25.18 18.89 11.89
C VAL A 45 25.88 17.58 11.49
N GLU A 46 26.09 16.68 12.45
CA GLU A 46 26.64 15.34 12.18
C GLU A 46 25.70 14.59 11.20
N ALA A 47 26.27 14.10 10.11
CA ALA A 47 25.54 13.26 9.15
C ALA A 47 26.44 12.22 8.49
N PHE A 48 25.86 11.07 8.15
CA PHE A 48 26.54 10.02 7.42
C PHE A 48 25.54 9.21 6.60
N GLN A 49 26.06 8.57 5.56
CA GLN A 49 25.33 7.56 4.80
C GLN A 49 25.59 6.19 5.44
N ASP A 50 24.54 5.44 5.71
CA ASP A 50 24.67 4.09 6.23
C ASP A 50 24.97 3.05 5.13
N PRO A 51 25.30 1.79 5.47
CA PRO A 51 25.55 0.74 4.47
C PRO A 51 24.36 0.44 3.56
N ALA A 52 23.12 0.71 4.00
CA ALA A 52 21.92 0.56 3.18
C ALA A 52 21.73 1.71 2.19
N GLY A 53 22.43 2.83 2.39
CA GLY A 53 22.29 4.05 1.59
C GLY A 53 21.32 5.08 2.18
N ASN A 54 20.83 4.87 3.38
CA ASN A 54 20.04 5.88 4.11
C ASN A 54 20.95 7.03 4.58
N ILE A 55 20.37 8.21 4.77
CA ILE A 55 21.07 9.33 5.40
C ILE A 55 20.60 9.45 6.84
N VAL A 56 21.56 9.46 7.76
CA VAL A 56 21.32 9.68 9.18
C VAL A 56 21.94 11.00 9.60
N MET A 57 21.14 11.89 10.21
CA MET A 57 21.58 13.16 10.78
C MET A 57 21.40 13.10 12.29
N ARG A 58 22.31 13.72 13.07
CA ARG A 58 22.23 13.76 14.54
C ARG A 58 22.47 15.14 15.08
N LYS A 59 21.61 15.55 16.01
CA LYS A 59 21.74 16.82 16.70
C LYS A 59 21.66 16.59 18.21
N PRO A 60 22.65 17.05 19.01
CA PRO A 60 22.62 16.89 20.45
C PRO A 60 21.46 17.67 21.07
N ALA A 61 21.07 17.31 22.28
CA ALA A 61 20.08 18.05 23.04
C ALA A 61 20.44 19.51 23.22
N THR A 62 19.46 20.39 23.26
CA THR A 62 19.65 21.78 23.71
C THR A 62 19.95 21.82 25.21
N PRO A 63 20.71 22.82 25.71
CA PRO A 63 21.06 22.89 27.11
C PRO A 63 19.87 22.76 28.05
N GLY A 64 19.97 21.83 29.02
CA GLY A 64 18.91 21.52 29.99
C GLY A 64 17.88 20.48 29.52
N MET A 65 18.06 19.90 28.33
CA MET A 65 17.18 18.86 27.78
C MET A 65 17.88 17.53 27.54
N GLU A 66 19.05 17.32 28.10
CA GLU A 66 19.90 16.13 27.90
C GLU A 66 19.28 14.86 28.46
N ASN A 67 18.37 14.98 29.44
CA ASN A 67 17.65 13.87 30.06
C ASN A 67 16.33 13.48 29.34
N ARG A 68 16.01 14.13 28.24
CA ARG A 68 14.82 13.77 27.42
C ARG A 68 15.07 12.53 26.59
N LYS A 69 14.02 11.76 26.29
CA LYS A 69 14.07 10.66 25.33
C LYS A 69 14.56 11.16 23.97
N CYS A 70 15.36 10.34 23.32
CA CYS A 70 15.82 10.64 21.96
C CYS A 70 14.69 10.40 20.96
N ILE A 71 14.41 11.39 20.12
CA ILE A 71 13.41 11.26 19.04
C ILE A 71 14.12 11.10 17.71
N THR A 72 13.81 10.01 17.01
CA THR A 72 14.15 9.81 15.60
C THR A 72 12.98 10.28 14.74
N MET A 73 13.19 11.28 13.89
CA MET A 73 12.28 11.65 12.81
C MET A 73 12.64 10.84 11.57
N GLN A 74 11.66 10.23 10.91
CA GLN A 74 11.90 9.41 9.73
C GLN A 74 11.01 9.84 8.55
N ALA A 75 11.60 9.83 7.37
CA ALA A 75 10.99 10.14 6.07
C ALA A 75 11.76 9.42 4.97
N HIS A 76 11.17 9.24 3.75
CA HIS A 76 11.92 8.69 2.63
C HIS A 76 12.35 9.74 1.60
N MET A 77 13.53 9.53 0.98
CA MET A 77 14.12 10.53 0.08
C MET A 77 13.72 10.35 -1.38
N ASP A 78 13.31 9.17 -1.79
CA ASP A 78 12.90 8.88 -3.16
C ASP A 78 11.48 9.36 -3.46
N MET A 79 11.07 9.26 -4.70
CA MET A 79 9.72 9.58 -5.17
C MET A 79 9.33 8.71 -6.36
N VAL A 80 8.04 8.40 -6.51
CA VAL A 80 7.50 7.70 -7.68
C VAL A 80 7.61 8.56 -8.94
N PRO A 81 8.29 8.09 -10.01
CA PRO A 81 8.52 8.86 -11.23
C PRO A 81 7.38 8.66 -12.25
N GLN A 82 6.23 9.32 -12.06
CA GLN A 82 5.11 9.31 -13.01
C GLN A 82 5.02 10.63 -13.78
N LYS A 83 4.74 10.56 -15.10
CA LYS A 83 4.54 11.73 -15.95
C LYS A 83 3.38 11.55 -16.93
N THR A 84 2.80 12.67 -17.38
CA THR A 84 1.77 12.63 -18.43
C THR A 84 2.39 12.20 -19.77
N PRO A 85 1.61 11.64 -20.70
CA PRO A 85 2.13 11.19 -22.01
C PRO A 85 2.82 12.29 -22.82
N GLU A 86 2.42 13.55 -22.62
CA GLU A 86 2.95 14.74 -23.33
C GLU A 86 4.25 15.24 -22.71
N SER A 87 4.55 14.89 -21.46
CA SER A 87 5.71 15.37 -20.73
C SER A 87 7.00 14.71 -21.27
N LYS A 88 7.99 15.55 -21.55
CA LYS A 88 9.35 15.13 -21.93
C LYS A 88 10.31 15.02 -20.74
N HIS A 89 9.82 15.25 -19.53
CA HIS A 89 10.60 15.25 -18.31
C HIS A 89 11.43 13.97 -18.14
N ASN A 90 12.67 14.10 -17.76
CA ASN A 90 13.56 13.01 -17.38
C ASN A 90 13.85 13.08 -15.87
N PHE A 91 13.26 12.18 -15.10
CA PHE A 91 13.38 12.17 -13.64
C PHE A 91 14.82 11.99 -13.12
N GLU A 92 15.73 11.46 -13.93
CA GLU A 92 17.13 11.30 -13.52
C GLU A 92 17.95 12.60 -13.67
N THR A 93 17.48 13.56 -14.48
CA THR A 93 18.26 14.74 -14.82
C THR A 93 17.56 16.06 -14.55
N ASP A 94 16.23 16.10 -14.68
CA ASP A 94 15.49 17.33 -14.68
C ASP A 94 14.87 17.61 -13.31
N PRO A 95 14.83 18.88 -12.85
CA PRO A 95 14.15 19.26 -11.63
C PRO A 95 12.62 19.18 -11.84
N ILE A 96 11.89 18.88 -10.78
CA ILE A 96 10.44 19.01 -10.77
C ILE A 96 10.06 20.50 -10.90
N GLU A 97 9.00 20.81 -11.62
CA GLU A 97 8.46 22.16 -11.78
C GLU A 97 7.21 22.37 -10.90
N PRO A 98 7.37 22.65 -9.59
CA PRO A 98 6.23 22.87 -8.72
C PRO A 98 5.60 24.25 -8.95
N TYR A 99 4.28 24.34 -8.76
CA TYR A 99 3.54 25.61 -8.86
C TYR A 99 2.37 25.64 -7.87
N ILE A 100 1.93 26.84 -7.51
CA ILE A 100 0.78 27.08 -6.64
C ILE A 100 -0.51 27.08 -7.47
N ASP A 101 -1.51 26.29 -7.02
CA ASP A 101 -2.86 26.24 -7.57
C ASP A 101 -3.87 26.39 -6.42
N GLY A 102 -4.27 27.62 -6.13
CA GLY A 102 -5.10 27.94 -4.98
C GLY A 102 -4.42 27.56 -3.65
N GLU A 103 -5.00 26.67 -2.88
CA GLU A 103 -4.45 26.18 -1.61
C GLU A 103 -3.52 24.95 -1.78
N TRP A 104 -3.14 24.61 -2.99
CA TRP A 104 -2.38 23.39 -3.30
C TRP A 104 -1.07 23.72 -4.02
N ILE A 105 -0.04 22.94 -3.72
CA ILE A 105 1.15 22.81 -4.57
C ILE A 105 0.96 21.60 -5.47
N LYS A 106 1.24 21.75 -6.75
CA LYS A 106 1.23 20.73 -7.80
C LYS A 106 2.50 20.76 -8.63
N ALA A 107 2.73 19.75 -9.47
CA ALA A 107 3.81 19.73 -10.45
C ALA A 107 3.30 19.75 -11.89
N ARG A 108 4.10 20.31 -12.83
CA ARG A 108 3.72 20.40 -14.25
C ARG A 108 4.02 19.09 -14.97
N GLY A 109 2.97 18.30 -15.21
CA GLY A 109 3.03 17.10 -16.02
C GLY A 109 3.83 15.92 -15.40
N THR A 110 4.12 15.98 -14.11
CA THR A 110 4.81 14.93 -13.35
C THR A 110 4.17 14.73 -11.97
N THR A 111 4.57 13.67 -11.26
CA THR A 111 4.44 13.59 -9.80
C THR A 111 5.17 14.77 -9.15
N LEU A 112 4.71 15.20 -7.98
CA LEU A 112 5.28 16.32 -7.22
C LEU A 112 6.44 15.88 -6.31
N GLY A 113 6.34 14.67 -5.75
CA GLY A 113 7.24 14.15 -4.74
C GLY A 113 7.06 14.84 -3.38
N ALA A 114 5.84 15.25 -3.05
CA ALA A 114 5.50 15.71 -1.71
C ALA A 114 5.47 14.54 -0.72
N ASP A 115 5.14 13.39 -1.20
CA ASP A 115 5.34 12.07 -0.64
C ASP A 115 6.79 11.61 -0.96
N ASP A 116 7.70 11.45 0.01
CA ASP A 116 7.66 12.04 1.35
C ASP A 116 8.66 13.24 1.46
N GLY A 117 8.72 14.03 0.38
CA GLY A 117 9.57 15.23 0.34
C GLY A 117 9.22 16.28 1.40
N LEU A 118 7.95 16.31 1.88
CA LEU A 118 7.57 17.23 2.95
C LEU A 118 8.08 16.75 4.32
N GLY A 119 8.09 15.45 4.59
CA GLY A 119 8.72 14.88 5.78
C GLY A 119 10.23 15.12 5.78
N VAL A 120 10.91 14.90 4.66
CA VAL A 120 12.34 15.23 4.51
C VAL A 120 12.58 16.72 4.74
N ALA A 121 11.76 17.60 4.16
CA ALA A 121 11.88 19.05 4.35
C ALA A 121 11.68 19.47 5.82
N ALA A 122 10.77 18.80 6.55
CA ALA A 122 10.57 19.03 7.97
C ALA A 122 11.80 18.60 8.81
N ILE A 123 12.38 17.43 8.51
CA ILE A 123 13.64 16.99 9.14
C ILE A 123 14.73 18.02 8.90
N MET A 124 14.92 18.46 7.65
CA MET A 124 15.91 19.49 7.31
C MET A 124 15.66 20.79 8.10
N ALA A 125 14.40 21.24 8.21
CA ALA A 125 14.04 22.45 8.93
C ALA A 125 14.36 22.34 10.44
N VAL A 126 14.08 21.20 11.07
CA VAL A 126 14.45 20.95 12.48
C VAL A 126 15.97 20.94 12.67
N MET A 127 16.70 20.30 11.75
CA MET A 127 18.15 20.19 11.86
C MET A 127 18.88 21.53 11.71
N GLU A 128 18.38 22.42 10.84
CA GLU A 128 19.01 23.74 10.62
C GLU A 128 18.66 24.80 11.70
N ASP A 129 17.50 24.65 12.39
CA ASP A 129 17.03 25.65 13.35
C ASP A 129 17.69 25.45 14.72
N ASN A 130 18.55 26.38 15.10
CA ASN A 130 19.26 26.38 16.38
C ASN A 130 18.49 27.10 17.51
N THR A 131 17.27 27.55 17.26
CA THR A 131 16.40 28.20 18.25
C THR A 131 15.42 27.27 18.91
N LEU A 132 15.17 26.09 18.31
CA LEU A 132 14.28 25.06 18.83
C LEU A 132 14.85 24.44 20.11
N LYS A 133 13.96 24.14 21.05
CA LYS A 133 14.28 23.36 22.25
C LYS A 133 13.94 21.89 21.98
N HIS A 134 14.87 21.00 22.24
CA HIS A 134 14.68 19.57 22.02
C HIS A 134 15.67 18.73 22.82
N GLY A 135 15.27 17.49 23.14
CA GLY A 135 16.21 16.45 23.60
C GLY A 135 17.18 16.03 22.50
N PRO A 136 17.94 14.95 22.65
CA PRO A 136 18.71 14.41 21.53
C PRO A 136 17.77 14.04 20.39
N ILE A 137 18.13 14.36 19.13
CA ILE A 137 17.32 14.05 17.95
C ILE A 137 18.15 13.41 16.85
N GLU A 138 17.50 12.52 16.10
CA GLU A 138 18.02 11.92 14.88
C GLU A 138 17.05 12.17 13.72
N GLY A 139 17.58 12.37 12.52
CA GLY A 139 16.83 12.30 11.26
C GLY A 139 17.27 11.05 10.51
N LEU A 140 16.37 10.11 10.27
CA LEU A 140 16.58 8.95 9.43
C LEU A 140 15.85 9.19 8.10
N ILE A 141 16.60 9.37 7.03
CA ILE A 141 16.04 9.58 5.69
C ILE A 141 16.33 8.34 4.86
N THR A 142 15.32 7.51 4.64
CA THR A 142 15.43 6.22 3.98
C THR A 142 15.41 6.35 2.46
N LYS A 143 15.93 5.33 1.77
CA LYS A 143 15.93 5.24 0.30
C LYS A 143 14.98 4.15 -0.19
N ASP A 144 14.48 4.33 -1.41
CA ASP A 144 13.76 3.31 -2.18
C ASP A 144 12.59 2.69 -1.40
N GLU A 145 11.84 3.54 -0.66
CA GLU A 145 10.59 3.14 0.00
C GLU A 145 9.60 2.64 -1.03
N GLU A 146 9.35 3.42 -2.06
CA GLU A 146 8.32 3.28 -3.09
C GLU A 146 8.47 2.03 -3.98
N THR A 147 9.64 1.42 -4.00
CA THR A 147 9.94 0.21 -4.78
C THR A 147 10.06 -1.05 -3.94
N GLY A 148 10.06 -0.93 -2.59
CA GLY A 148 10.13 -2.10 -1.72
C GLY A 148 10.73 -1.86 -0.35
N MET A 149 10.76 -0.60 0.12
CA MET A 149 11.27 -0.22 1.45
C MET A 149 12.70 -0.73 1.71
N TYR A 150 13.54 -0.71 0.65
CA TYR A 150 14.88 -1.30 0.71
C TYR A 150 15.76 -0.63 1.76
N GLY A 151 15.67 0.70 1.92
CA GLY A 151 16.39 1.43 2.94
C GLY A 151 16.08 0.97 4.35
N ALA A 152 14.81 0.81 4.68
CA ALA A 152 14.37 0.29 5.98
C ALA A 152 14.71 -1.20 6.15
N ASN A 153 14.52 -2.01 5.09
CA ASN A 153 14.86 -3.44 5.12
C ASN A 153 16.33 -3.71 5.39
N ASP A 154 17.22 -2.89 4.85
CA ASP A 154 18.67 -3.06 4.98
C ASP A 154 19.28 -2.20 6.10
N LEU A 155 18.46 -1.41 6.83
CA LEU A 155 18.92 -0.57 7.96
C LEU A 155 19.67 -1.43 8.99
N PRO A 156 20.93 -1.11 9.33
CA PRO A 156 21.71 -1.88 10.30
C PRO A 156 21.12 -1.79 11.72
N LYS A 157 21.11 -2.89 12.46
CA LYS A 157 20.74 -2.90 13.88
C LYS A 157 21.77 -2.14 14.73
N GLY A 158 21.30 -1.48 15.79
CA GLY A 158 22.17 -0.76 16.75
C GLY A 158 22.71 0.59 16.27
N GLN A 159 22.33 1.05 15.08
CA GLN A 159 22.75 2.33 14.53
C GLN A 159 21.91 3.48 15.10
N MET A 160 20.60 3.33 15.19
CA MET A 160 19.70 4.34 15.71
C MET A 160 19.70 4.34 17.24
N LYS A 161 19.56 5.53 17.84
CA LYS A 161 19.57 5.76 19.29
C LYS A 161 18.23 6.24 19.83
N GLY A 162 17.25 6.43 18.94
CA GLY A 162 15.92 6.91 19.28
C GLY A 162 15.20 6.00 20.27
N ASP A 163 14.55 6.61 21.25
CA ASP A 163 13.58 5.97 22.15
C ASP A 163 12.17 6.05 21.54
N ILE A 164 11.93 7.08 20.72
CA ILE A 164 10.68 7.36 20.02
C ILE A 164 10.99 7.53 18.52
N LEU A 165 10.11 7.01 17.66
CA LEU A 165 10.17 7.24 16.22
C LEU A 165 8.93 8.03 15.77
N PHE A 166 9.14 9.21 15.19
CA PHE A 166 8.14 9.95 14.44
C PHE A 166 8.36 9.73 12.96
N ASN A 167 7.53 8.88 12.35
CA ASN A 167 7.46 8.79 10.89
C ASN A 167 6.61 9.95 10.37
N LEU A 168 7.11 10.68 9.36
CA LEU A 168 6.49 11.92 8.85
C LEU A 168 5.77 11.72 7.51
N ASP A 169 5.56 10.47 7.14
CA ASP A 169 5.06 10.01 5.84
C ASP A 169 3.52 9.86 5.76
N SER A 170 2.80 10.24 6.81
CA SER A 170 1.34 10.20 6.82
C SER A 170 0.73 11.34 6.01
N GLU A 171 -0.26 11.02 5.15
CA GLU A 171 -0.81 11.90 4.12
C GLU A 171 -2.07 12.69 4.53
N THR A 172 -2.43 12.66 5.80
CA THR A 172 -3.66 13.34 6.25
C THR A 172 -3.44 13.98 7.61
N TRP A 173 -3.43 15.31 7.64
CA TRP A 173 -3.33 16.08 8.86
C TRP A 173 -4.42 15.71 9.89
N GLY A 174 -4.04 15.63 11.16
CA GLY A 174 -4.93 15.28 12.26
C GLY A 174 -5.13 13.77 12.46
N LYS A 175 -4.51 12.93 11.62
CA LYS A 175 -4.47 11.48 11.81
C LYS A 175 -3.12 11.06 12.38
N PHE A 176 -3.18 10.13 13.34
CA PHE A 176 -2.04 9.53 14.01
C PHE A 176 -2.08 8.03 13.77
N VAL A 177 -1.19 7.54 12.93
CA VAL A 177 -1.10 6.11 12.61
C VAL A 177 -0.21 5.42 13.63
N ILE A 178 -0.72 4.36 14.25
CA ILE A 178 -0.06 3.60 15.31
C ILE A 178 0.09 2.12 15.01
N GLY A 179 -0.19 1.73 13.79
CA GLY A 179 -0.07 0.33 13.36
C GLY A 179 -0.25 0.20 11.86
N SER A 180 0.31 -0.87 11.31
CA SER A 180 0.22 -1.18 9.88
C SER A 180 0.17 -2.68 9.64
N ALA A 181 -0.44 -3.10 8.53
CA ALA A 181 -0.45 -4.52 8.18
C ALA A 181 0.85 -4.91 7.49
N GLY A 182 1.44 -6.01 7.94
CA GLY A 182 2.37 -6.80 7.16
C GLY A 182 1.66 -7.50 6.00
N GLY A 183 2.44 -8.03 5.06
CA GLY A 183 1.90 -8.75 3.92
C GLY A 183 2.78 -9.91 3.50
N ILE A 184 2.17 -10.86 2.81
CA ILE A 184 2.86 -12.01 2.25
C ILE A 184 2.14 -12.49 1.00
N ASP A 185 2.89 -12.74 -0.03
CA ASP A 185 2.42 -13.30 -1.28
C ASP A 185 2.27 -14.82 -1.18
N VAL A 186 1.12 -15.34 -1.60
CA VAL A 186 0.88 -16.78 -1.77
C VAL A 186 0.66 -17.07 -3.26
N THR A 187 1.54 -17.87 -3.85
CA THR A 187 1.46 -18.29 -5.26
C THR A 187 1.19 -19.77 -5.33
N CYS A 188 0.06 -20.14 -5.95
CA CYS A 188 -0.38 -21.51 -6.11
C CYS A 188 -0.30 -21.89 -7.58
N THR A 189 0.38 -22.98 -7.92
CA THR A 189 0.55 -23.45 -9.30
C THR A 189 0.20 -24.93 -9.41
N ARG A 190 -0.46 -25.29 -10.50
CA ARG A 190 -0.78 -26.69 -10.82
C ARG A 190 -0.75 -26.92 -12.33
N LYS A 191 -0.30 -28.06 -12.77
CA LYS A 191 -0.54 -28.57 -14.13
C LYS A 191 -1.84 -29.38 -14.15
N TYR A 192 -2.59 -29.30 -15.22
CA TYR A 192 -3.81 -30.07 -15.41
C TYR A 192 -3.82 -30.74 -16.79
N ASN A 193 -4.63 -31.80 -16.91
CA ASN A 193 -4.78 -32.53 -18.17
C ASN A 193 -5.86 -31.87 -19.02
N GLU A 194 -5.67 -31.89 -20.32
CA GLU A 194 -6.63 -31.45 -21.30
C GLU A 194 -7.17 -32.64 -22.13
N VAL A 195 -8.43 -32.54 -22.52
CA VAL A 195 -9.11 -33.50 -23.38
C VAL A 195 -9.73 -32.79 -24.59
N LYS A 196 -9.88 -33.52 -25.71
CA LYS A 196 -10.49 -32.94 -26.92
C LYS A 196 -11.96 -32.53 -26.67
N THR A 197 -12.34 -31.40 -27.24
CA THR A 197 -13.75 -30.98 -27.28
C THR A 197 -14.58 -31.89 -28.20
N ALA A 198 -15.83 -32.19 -27.84
CA ALA A 198 -16.70 -33.00 -28.65
C ALA A 198 -17.26 -32.22 -29.86
N SER A 199 -17.65 -32.93 -30.94
CA SER A 199 -18.19 -32.28 -32.13
C SER A 199 -19.51 -31.54 -31.88
N GLY A 200 -20.30 -31.98 -30.90
CA GLY A 200 -21.56 -31.34 -30.49
C GLY A 200 -21.43 -30.28 -29.38
N ASP A 201 -20.20 -29.91 -29.00
CA ASP A 201 -19.99 -28.85 -28.07
C ASP A 201 -20.00 -27.48 -28.79
N THR A 202 -20.60 -26.48 -28.16
CA THR A 202 -20.46 -25.05 -28.49
C THR A 202 -19.53 -24.36 -27.49
N ALA A 203 -18.99 -23.23 -27.86
CA ALA A 203 -18.07 -22.46 -26.99
C ALA A 203 -18.58 -21.06 -26.73
N VAL A 204 -18.31 -20.58 -25.52
CA VAL A 204 -18.67 -19.24 -25.08
C VAL A 204 -17.52 -18.60 -24.30
N ARG A 205 -17.45 -17.29 -24.45
CA ARG A 205 -16.66 -16.42 -23.59
C ARG A 205 -17.62 -15.69 -22.66
N ILE A 206 -17.35 -15.75 -21.36
CA ILE A 206 -18.09 -15.01 -20.34
C ILE A 206 -17.14 -13.98 -19.75
N THR A 207 -17.54 -12.71 -19.77
CA THR A 207 -16.74 -11.60 -19.26
C THR A 207 -17.54 -10.87 -18.19
N LEU A 208 -16.95 -10.72 -17.01
CA LEU A 208 -17.40 -9.84 -15.93
C LEU A 208 -16.44 -8.66 -15.85
N LYS A 209 -16.97 -7.44 -15.88
CA LYS A 209 -16.21 -6.19 -15.81
C LYS A 209 -17.06 -5.05 -15.26
N GLY A 210 -16.44 -3.87 -15.09
CA GLY A 210 -17.15 -2.66 -14.63
C GLY A 210 -17.26 -2.57 -13.11
N LEU A 211 -16.61 -3.47 -12.36
CA LEU A 211 -16.49 -3.37 -10.92
C LEU A 211 -15.48 -2.28 -10.54
N LYS A 212 -15.61 -1.71 -9.34
CA LYS A 212 -14.73 -0.65 -8.83
C LYS A 212 -13.28 -1.11 -8.66
N GLY A 213 -13.07 -2.33 -8.19
CA GLY A 213 -11.75 -2.76 -7.77
C GLY A 213 -11.28 -1.99 -6.54
N GLY A 214 -9.98 -1.70 -6.44
CA GLY A 214 -9.40 -0.89 -5.37
C GLY A 214 -8.19 -1.54 -4.71
N HIS A 215 -7.61 -0.87 -3.71
CA HIS A 215 -6.46 -1.37 -2.97
C HIS A 215 -6.85 -2.49 -2.02
N SER A 216 -6.19 -3.65 -2.11
CA SER A 216 -6.52 -4.85 -1.33
C SER A 216 -6.26 -4.75 0.18
N GLY A 217 -5.68 -3.67 0.63
CA GLY A 217 -5.53 -3.33 2.04
C GLY A 217 -6.53 -2.25 2.45
N LEU A 218 -6.33 -1.03 1.99
CA LEU A 218 -7.07 0.15 2.44
C LEU A 218 -8.59 0.07 2.18
N GLU A 219 -9.01 -0.67 1.14
CA GLU A 219 -10.42 -0.72 0.72
C GLU A 219 -11.03 -2.13 0.82
N ILE A 220 -10.32 -3.11 1.39
CA ILE A 220 -10.79 -4.50 1.50
C ILE A 220 -12.04 -4.63 2.39
N HIS A 221 -12.21 -3.72 3.34
CA HIS A 221 -13.35 -3.69 4.27
C HIS A 221 -14.60 -3.04 3.70
N GLU A 222 -14.51 -2.38 2.55
CA GLU A 222 -15.67 -1.69 1.94
C GLU A 222 -16.68 -2.64 1.28
N GLY A 223 -16.39 -3.95 1.26
CA GLY A 223 -17.26 -4.95 0.68
C GLY A 223 -17.32 -4.91 -0.85
N ARG A 224 -16.32 -4.33 -1.51
CA ARG A 224 -16.22 -4.29 -2.98
C ARG A 224 -16.20 -5.69 -3.57
N ALA A 225 -16.82 -5.85 -4.73
CA ALA A 225 -16.91 -7.12 -5.40
C ALA A 225 -15.56 -7.58 -5.96
N ASN A 226 -15.14 -8.81 -5.65
CA ASN A 226 -14.01 -9.47 -6.28
C ASN A 226 -14.47 -10.23 -7.52
N ALA A 227 -14.03 -9.81 -8.71
CA ALA A 227 -14.44 -10.42 -9.98
C ALA A 227 -14.11 -11.92 -10.06
N ASN A 228 -13.02 -12.38 -9.46
CA ASN A 228 -12.64 -13.79 -9.43
C ASN A 228 -13.62 -14.61 -8.58
N LYS A 229 -14.05 -14.08 -7.43
CA LYS A 229 -15.04 -14.76 -6.58
C LYS A 229 -16.42 -14.81 -7.23
N LEU A 230 -16.86 -13.74 -7.87
CA LEU A 230 -18.13 -13.72 -8.58
C LEU A 230 -18.11 -14.67 -9.79
N MET A 231 -17.01 -14.69 -10.54
CA MET A 231 -16.83 -15.63 -11.65
C MET A 231 -16.82 -17.08 -11.15
N ALA A 232 -16.21 -17.39 -10.01
CA ALA A 232 -16.21 -18.73 -9.42
C ALA A 232 -17.64 -19.22 -9.13
N ARG A 233 -18.51 -18.34 -8.61
CA ARG A 233 -19.93 -18.64 -8.36
C ARG A 233 -20.67 -18.98 -9.64
N LEU A 234 -20.46 -18.21 -10.71
CA LEU A 234 -21.07 -18.47 -12.01
C LEU A 234 -20.56 -19.75 -12.64
N VAL A 235 -19.24 -19.95 -12.67
CA VAL A 235 -18.60 -21.14 -13.28
C VAL A 235 -19.04 -22.42 -12.58
N GLN A 236 -19.18 -22.41 -11.25
CA GLN A 236 -19.68 -23.55 -10.48
C GLN A 236 -21.08 -23.98 -10.96
N LEU A 237 -22.01 -23.02 -11.09
CA LEU A 237 -23.38 -23.32 -11.56
C LEU A 237 -23.40 -23.72 -13.02
N ALA A 238 -22.58 -23.11 -13.88
CA ALA A 238 -22.47 -23.49 -15.28
C ALA A 238 -22.00 -24.94 -15.45
N ILE A 239 -21.09 -25.41 -14.60
CA ILE A 239 -20.61 -26.80 -14.62
C ILE A 239 -21.66 -27.77 -14.13
N VAL A 240 -22.29 -27.48 -13.00
CA VAL A 240 -23.26 -28.38 -12.36
C VAL A 240 -24.55 -28.50 -13.19
N ASP A 241 -25.13 -27.36 -13.59
CA ASP A 241 -26.45 -27.30 -14.17
C ASP A 241 -26.44 -27.44 -15.71
N HIS A 242 -25.32 -27.05 -16.35
CA HIS A 242 -25.23 -26.97 -17.81
C HIS A 242 -24.10 -27.82 -18.41
N LYS A 243 -23.42 -28.65 -17.61
CA LYS A 243 -22.33 -29.53 -18.05
C LYS A 243 -21.20 -28.77 -18.75
N ALA A 244 -21.02 -27.50 -18.39
CA ALA A 244 -19.95 -26.67 -18.95
C ALA A 244 -18.57 -27.18 -18.54
N ARG A 245 -17.59 -26.99 -19.41
CA ARG A 245 -16.20 -27.40 -19.21
C ARG A 245 -15.31 -26.20 -19.41
N LEU A 246 -14.40 -25.99 -18.49
CA LEU A 246 -13.45 -24.89 -18.52
C LEU A 246 -12.39 -25.10 -19.63
N VAL A 247 -12.09 -24.04 -20.35
CA VAL A 247 -10.98 -23.95 -21.28
C VAL A 247 -9.91 -23.01 -20.74
N SER A 248 -10.31 -21.77 -20.39
CA SER A 248 -9.42 -20.80 -19.79
C SER A 248 -10.13 -19.91 -18.78
N TRP A 249 -9.35 -19.29 -17.88
CA TRP A 249 -9.82 -18.27 -16.96
C TRP A 249 -8.71 -17.26 -16.67
N HIS A 250 -9.00 -15.97 -16.89
CA HIS A 250 -8.11 -14.86 -16.59
C HIS A 250 -8.84 -13.82 -15.75
N GLY A 251 -8.31 -13.47 -14.59
CA GLY A 251 -8.91 -12.46 -13.73
C GLY A 251 -7.90 -11.79 -12.82
N GLY A 252 -8.01 -10.45 -12.73
CA GLY A 252 -7.07 -9.61 -12.02
C GLY A 252 -5.72 -9.47 -12.73
N ASN A 253 -4.94 -8.47 -12.32
CA ASN A 253 -3.64 -8.15 -12.92
C ASN A 253 -2.58 -7.73 -11.90
N MET A 254 -2.96 -7.37 -10.69
CA MET A 254 -2.08 -6.94 -9.60
C MET A 254 -2.43 -7.63 -8.29
N ARG A 255 -1.42 -8.02 -7.50
CA ARG A 255 -1.62 -8.71 -6.21
C ARG A 255 -2.29 -7.83 -5.17
N ASN A 256 -1.91 -6.55 -5.12
CA ASN A 256 -2.40 -5.56 -4.17
C ASN A 256 -3.69 -4.85 -4.62
N ALA A 257 -4.33 -5.32 -5.69
CA ALA A 257 -5.60 -4.78 -6.17
C ALA A 257 -6.73 -5.81 -6.09
N ILE A 258 -7.93 -5.37 -5.68
CA ILE A 258 -9.17 -6.16 -5.75
C ILE A 258 -9.52 -6.31 -7.24
N PRO A 259 -9.67 -7.54 -7.76
CA PRO A 259 -9.94 -7.76 -9.17
C PRO A 259 -11.27 -7.14 -9.61
N PHE A 260 -11.23 -6.23 -10.57
CA PHE A 260 -12.41 -5.56 -11.14
C PHE A 260 -12.90 -6.18 -12.45
N LYS A 261 -12.16 -7.17 -12.97
CA LYS A 261 -12.48 -7.88 -14.22
C LYS A 261 -12.05 -9.33 -14.13
N ALA A 262 -12.90 -10.23 -14.66
CA ALA A 262 -12.56 -11.62 -14.92
C ALA A 262 -13.19 -12.10 -16.23
N GLU A 263 -12.52 -13.02 -16.91
CA GLU A 263 -12.98 -13.62 -18.15
C GLU A 263 -12.76 -15.13 -18.11
N THR A 264 -13.70 -15.91 -18.62
CA THR A 264 -13.56 -17.35 -18.77
C THR A 264 -14.06 -17.80 -20.14
N VAL A 265 -13.39 -18.79 -20.69
CA VAL A 265 -13.83 -19.53 -21.88
C VAL A 265 -14.31 -20.91 -21.44
N MET A 266 -15.50 -21.27 -21.87
CA MET A 266 -16.12 -22.55 -21.57
C MET A 266 -16.70 -23.21 -22.82
N VAL A 267 -16.73 -24.53 -22.82
CA VAL A 267 -17.45 -25.35 -23.82
C VAL A 267 -18.53 -26.16 -23.14
N LEU A 268 -19.63 -26.39 -23.80
CA LEU A 268 -20.78 -27.14 -23.28
C LEU A 268 -21.56 -27.75 -24.43
N PRO A 269 -22.40 -28.82 -24.18
CA PRO A 269 -23.32 -29.32 -25.16
C PRO A 269 -24.21 -28.20 -25.70
N GLU A 270 -24.42 -28.13 -27.01
CA GLU A 270 -25.17 -27.06 -27.66
C GLU A 270 -26.60 -26.93 -27.09
N ASP A 271 -27.28 -28.04 -26.75
CA ASP A 271 -28.60 -28.05 -26.12
C ASP A 271 -28.66 -27.28 -24.78
N ASN A 272 -27.52 -27.16 -24.08
CA ASN A 272 -27.45 -26.48 -22.79
C ASN A 272 -27.17 -24.98 -22.93
N LEU A 273 -26.85 -24.47 -24.13
CA LEU A 273 -26.51 -23.06 -24.35
C LEU A 273 -27.64 -22.10 -23.96
N LYS A 274 -28.90 -22.46 -24.25
CA LYS A 274 -30.07 -21.63 -23.85
C LYS A 274 -30.18 -21.51 -22.33
N GLY A 275 -29.93 -22.60 -21.61
CA GLY A 275 -29.90 -22.64 -20.14
C GLY A 275 -28.77 -21.76 -19.57
N LEU A 276 -27.56 -21.90 -20.10
CA LEU A 276 -26.42 -21.08 -19.68
C LEU A 276 -26.65 -19.58 -19.92
N LYS A 277 -27.23 -19.17 -21.06
CA LYS A 277 -27.62 -17.77 -21.32
C LYS A 277 -28.59 -17.24 -20.25
N LYS A 278 -29.56 -18.06 -19.85
CA LYS A 278 -30.52 -17.72 -18.78
C LYS A 278 -29.81 -17.59 -17.44
N LEU A 279 -28.90 -18.53 -17.10
CA LEU A 279 -28.08 -18.48 -15.89
C LEU A 279 -27.26 -17.17 -15.82
N VAL A 280 -26.54 -16.82 -16.87
CA VAL A 280 -25.74 -15.59 -16.93
C VAL A 280 -26.59 -14.34 -16.68
N LYS A 281 -27.78 -14.26 -17.30
CA LYS A 281 -28.74 -13.17 -17.07
C LYS A 281 -29.24 -13.12 -15.61
N THR A 282 -29.52 -14.27 -15.02
CA THR A 282 -29.98 -14.39 -13.63
C THR A 282 -28.85 -13.96 -12.67
N MET A 283 -27.62 -14.46 -12.88
CA MET A 283 -26.49 -14.11 -12.05
C MET A 283 -26.12 -12.63 -12.16
N LYS A 284 -26.24 -12.03 -13.36
CA LYS A 284 -26.05 -10.58 -13.51
C LYS A 284 -27.01 -9.80 -12.61
N ALA A 285 -28.31 -10.08 -12.69
CA ALA A 285 -29.31 -9.41 -11.86
C ALA A 285 -29.09 -9.66 -10.37
N GLN A 286 -28.62 -10.85 -10.00
CA GLN A 286 -28.28 -11.18 -8.61
C GLN A 286 -27.08 -10.35 -8.13
N PHE A 287 -26.01 -10.25 -8.91
CA PHE A 287 -24.82 -9.44 -8.56
C PHE A 287 -25.14 -7.95 -8.49
N GLU A 288 -25.91 -7.43 -9.45
CA GLU A 288 -26.40 -6.04 -9.43
C GLU A 288 -27.21 -5.73 -8.15
N SER A 289 -28.04 -6.67 -7.69
CA SER A 289 -28.82 -6.54 -6.45
C SER A 289 -27.94 -6.64 -5.20
N GLU A 290 -27.03 -7.61 -5.16
CA GLU A 290 -26.15 -7.87 -4.02
C GLU A 290 -25.19 -6.71 -3.73
N PHE A 291 -24.67 -6.09 -4.79
CA PHE A 291 -23.69 -5.00 -4.68
C PHE A 291 -24.25 -3.61 -5.00
N LYS A 292 -25.57 -3.45 -5.01
CA LYS A 292 -26.27 -2.22 -5.42
C LYS A 292 -25.78 -0.93 -4.77
N LEU A 293 -25.33 -1.00 -3.50
CA LEU A 293 -24.84 0.18 -2.74
C LEU A 293 -23.35 0.40 -2.87
N ILE A 294 -22.63 -0.53 -3.52
CA ILE A 294 -21.17 -0.54 -3.56
C ILE A 294 -20.66 -0.38 -4.99
N GLU A 295 -21.21 -1.17 -5.93
CA GLU A 295 -20.77 -1.18 -7.33
C GLU A 295 -21.71 -0.33 -8.19
N ASP A 296 -21.13 0.53 -9.02
CA ASP A 296 -21.91 1.40 -9.91
C ASP A 296 -22.33 0.71 -11.20
N ASN A 297 -21.56 -0.29 -11.64
CA ASN A 297 -21.80 -1.01 -12.89
C ASN A 297 -21.30 -2.44 -12.84
N VAL A 298 -22.22 -3.40 -12.93
CA VAL A 298 -21.91 -4.83 -13.05
C VAL A 298 -22.20 -5.27 -14.49
N ASP A 299 -21.18 -5.35 -15.33
CA ASP A 299 -21.32 -5.80 -16.72
C ASP A 299 -20.90 -7.27 -16.87
N LEU A 300 -21.88 -8.17 -16.86
CA LEU A 300 -21.71 -9.61 -17.09
C LEU A 300 -22.28 -9.99 -18.45
N THR A 301 -21.41 -10.42 -19.36
CA THR A 301 -21.78 -10.73 -20.75
C THR A 301 -21.34 -12.13 -21.16
N LEU A 302 -22.09 -12.73 -22.11
CA LEU A 302 -21.77 -14.00 -22.75
C LEU A 302 -21.74 -13.80 -24.27
N LYS A 303 -20.64 -14.20 -24.90
CA LYS A 303 -20.49 -14.21 -26.36
C LYS A 303 -20.15 -15.61 -26.85
N ALA A 304 -20.79 -16.05 -27.94
CA ALA A 304 -20.36 -17.25 -28.64
C ALA A 304 -19.01 -16.98 -29.33
N ILE A 305 -18.16 -17.99 -29.33
CA ILE A 305 -16.84 -17.96 -29.96
C ILE A 305 -16.59 -19.25 -30.75
N ASP A 306 -15.55 -19.27 -31.54
CA ASP A 306 -15.09 -20.50 -32.22
C ASP A 306 -14.71 -21.54 -31.17
N ARG A 307 -15.05 -22.80 -31.46
CA ARG A 307 -14.84 -23.90 -30.53
C ARG A 307 -13.35 -24.22 -30.39
N PRO A 308 -12.76 -24.10 -29.18
CA PRO A 308 -11.40 -24.54 -28.88
C PRO A 308 -11.23 -26.04 -29.11
N LYS A 309 -10.03 -26.47 -29.48
CA LYS A 309 -9.72 -27.89 -29.71
C LYS A 309 -9.69 -28.70 -28.42
N MET A 310 -9.28 -28.10 -27.35
CA MET A 310 -9.04 -28.72 -26.04
C MET A 310 -9.88 -28.06 -24.96
N LYS A 311 -10.17 -28.81 -23.90
CA LYS A 311 -10.82 -28.36 -22.66
C LYS A 311 -10.19 -29.09 -21.46
N MET A 312 -10.28 -28.51 -20.28
CA MET A 312 -9.74 -29.10 -19.04
C MET A 312 -10.39 -30.47 -18.76
N ALA A 313 -9.66 -31.47 -18.30
CA ALA A 313 -10.18 -32.76 -17.86
C ALA A 313 -11.16 -32.59 -16.67
N LEU A 314 -12.19 -33.45 -16.55
CA LEU A 314 -13.27 -33.25 -15.58
C LEU A 314 -12.79 -33.26 -14.14
N ASP A 315 -11.92 -34.20 -13.80
CA ASP A 315 -11.41 -34.35 -12.43
C ASP A 315 -10.55 -33.16 -12.01
N ASP A 316 -9.69 -32.69 -12.93
CA ASP A 316 -8.88 -31.50 -12.71
C ASP A 316 -9.74 -30.23 -12.56
N GLN A 317 -10.73 -30.07 -13.44
CA GLN A 317 -11.69 -28.97 -13.34
C GLN A 317 -12.41 -28.95 -12.00
N THR A 318 -12.91 -30.11 -11.56
CA THR A 318 -13.65 -30.22 -10.31
C THR A 318 -12.79 -29.86 -9.12
N THR A 319 -11.55 -30.34 -9.11
CA THR A 319 -10.60 -30.10 -8.03
C THR A 319 -10.15 -28.64 -7.97
N ILE A 320 -9.76 -28.07 -9.12
CA ILE A 320 -9.31 -26.67 -9.22
C ILE A 320 -10.43 -25.71 -8.82
N LEU A 321 -11.64 -25.94 -9.35
CA LEU A 321 -12.76 -25.05 -9.07
C LEU A 321 -13.20 -25.09 -7.60
N ARG A 322 -13.16 -26.24 -6.95
CA ARG A 322 -13.44 -26.35 -5.50
C ARG A 322 -12.48 -25.51 -4.68
N ALA A 323 -11.18 -25.54 -5.03
CA ALA A 323 -10.19 -24.69 -4.35
C ALA A 323 -10.47 -23.20 -4.57
N LEU A 324 -10.73 -22.76 -5.81
CA LEU A 324 -11.05 -21.37 -6.11
C LEU A 324 -12.33 -20.88 -5.41
N TYR A 325 -13.33 -21.75 -5.34
CA TYR A 325 -14.59 -21.44 -4.66
C TYR A 325 -14.43 -21.33 -3.15
N ALA A 326 -13.69 -22.27 -2.54
CA ALA A 326 -13.46 -22.34 -1.09
C ALA A 326 -12.38 -21.35 -0.59
N CYS A 327 -11.48 -20.91 -1.47
CA CYS A 327 -10.42 -19.96 -1.11
C CYS A 327 -11.00 -18.73 -0.42
N HIS A 328 -10.43 -18.37 0.72
CA HIS A 328 -10.82 -17.16 1.43
C HIS A 328 -10.47 -15.91 0.62
N ASP A 329 -11.35 -14.90 0.71
CA ASP A 329 -11.20 -13.58 0.10
C ASP A 329 -11.93 -12.55 0.97
N GLY A 330 -11.30 -11.41 1.23
CA GLY A 330 -11.85 -10.35 2.06
C GLY A 330 -11.29 -10.35 3.50
N VAL A 331 -12.04 -9.73 4.41
CA VAL A 331 -11.66 -9.58 5.81
C VAL A 331 -11.84 -10.90 6.58
N VAL A 332 -10.80 -11.28 7.33
CA VAL A 332 -10.85 -12.40 8.28
C VAL A 332 -11.23 -11.90 9.67
N ARG A 333 -10.61 -10.80 10.11
CA ARG A 333 -10.75 -10.26 11.46
C ARG A 333 -10.53 -8.76 11.49
N PHE A 334 -11.25 -8.08 12.40
CA PHE A 334 -11.00 -6.68 12.78
C PHE A 334 -10.22 -6.61 14.09
N ILE A 335 -9.53 -5.49 14.33
CA ILE A 335 -8.79 -5.24 15.57
C ILE A 335 -9.79 -4.99 16.69
N PRO A 336 -9.77 -5.76 17.81
CA PRO A 336 -10.77 -5.61 18.87
C PRO A 336 -10.82 -4.21 19.50
N ALA A 337 -9.66 -3.57 19.66
CA ALA A 337 -9.57 -2.20 20.21
C ALA A 337 -10.05 -1.14 19.20
N TYR A 338 -10.08 -1.44 17.91
CA TYR A 338 -10.49 -0.55 16.81
C TYR A 338 -11.44 -1.29 15.86
N PRO A 339 -12.74 -1.44 16.21
CA PRO A 339 -13.65 -2.37 15.52
C PRO A 339 -13.88 -2.12 14.03
N ASN A 340 -13.53 -0.95 13.52
CA ASN A 340 -13.65 -0.60 12.10
C ASN A 340 -12.34 -0.78 11.33
N VAL A 341 -11.27 -1.23 12.00
CA VAL A 341 -9.94 -1.41 11.41
C VAL A 341 -9.68 -2.90 11.18
N VAL A 342 -9.35 -3.24 9.95
CA VAL A 342 -9.01 -4.62 9.55
C VAL A 342 -7.69 -5.02 10.19
N GLU A 343 -7.70 -6.16 10.90
CA GLU A 343 -6.49 -6.81 11.39
C GLU A 343 -5.91 -7.74 10.32
N THR A 344 -6.73 -8.65 9.80
CA THR A 344 -6.30 -9.73 8.90
C THR A 344 -7.22 -9.85 7.71
N SER A 345 -6.66 -9.99 6.52
CA SER A 345 -7.39 -10.17 5.27
C SER A 345 -6.63 -11.01 4.26
N SER A 346 -7.33 -11.45 3.20
CA SER A 346 -6.71 -11.98 1.99
C SER A 346 -7.44 -11.50 0.75
N ASN A 347 -6.72 -11.36 -0.36
CA ASN A 347 -7.25 -10.95 -1.65
C ASN A 347 -6.91 -12.02 -2.70
N LEU A 348 -7.92 -12.70 -3.24
CA LEU A 348 -7.79 -13.61 -4.38
C LEU A 348 -7.55 -12.77 -5.65
N ALA A 349 -6.31 -12.34 -5.83
CA ALA A 349 -5.94 -11.26 -6.73
C ALA A 349 -5.91 -11.67 -8.20
N ILE A 350 -5.16 -12.73 -8.53
CA ILE A 350 -4.93 -13.11 -9.94
C ILE A 350 -5.25 -14.58 -10.11
N ILE A 351 -6.03 -14.88 -11.13
CA ILE A 351 -6.25 -16.25 -11.65
C ILE A 351 -5.82 -16.24 -13.10
N ASP A 352 -4.97 -17.19 -13.46
CA ASP A 352 -4.50 -17.43 -14.82
C ASP A 352 -4.50 -18.93 -15.10
N ILE A 353 -5.46 -19.38 -15.90
CA ILE A 353 -5.68 -20.80 -16.23
C ILE A 353 -5.80 -20.93 -17.73
N GLU A 354 -4.83 -21.54 -18.38
CA GLU A 354 -4.83 -21.90 -19.79
C GLU A 354 -3.71 -22.91 -20.12
N ASP A 355 -3.79 -23.56 -21.26
CA ASP A 355 -2.75 -24.42 -21.83
C ASP A 355 -2.16 -25.42 -20.84
N GLY A 356 -3.01 -26.13 -20.09
CA GLY A 356 -2.61 -27.17 -19.14
C GLY A 356 -1.96 -26.65 -17.86
N LYS A 357 -2.01 -25.33 -17.58
CA LYS A 357 -1.44 -24.70 -16.38
C LYS A 357 -2.47 -23.85 -15.66
N ALA A 358 -2.50 -23.95 -14.35
CA ALA A 358 -3.27 -23.08 -13.46
C ALA A 358 -2.32 -22.34 -12.52
N SER A 359 -2.44 -21.03 -12.45
CA SER A 359 -1.73 -20.15 -11.53
C SER A 359 -2.72 -19.27 -10.78
N VAL A 360 -2.58 -19.22 -9.46
CA VAL A 360 -3.40 -18.38 -8.58
C VAL A 360 -2.46 -17.58 -7.68
N LYS A 361 -2.68 -16.27 -7.61
CA LYS A 361 -1.88 -15.38 -6.77
C LYS A 361 -2.78 -14.66 -5.78
N ILE A 362 -2.40 -14.73 -4.51
CA ILE A 362 -3.15 -14.18 -3.38
C ILE A 362 -2.19 -13.30 -2.58
N LEU A 363 -2.68 -12.19 -2.06
CA LEU A 363 -1.97 -11.38 -1.07
C LEU A 363 -2.71 -11.50 0.26
N ALA A 364 -2.03 -12.02 1.28
CA ALA A 364 -2.50 -12.03 2.65
C ALA A 364 -1.89 -10.87 3.43
N ARG A 365 -2.67 -10.24 4.31
CA ARG A 365 -2.23 -9.14 5.16
C ARG A 365 -2.66 -9.34 6.59
N SER A 366 -1.83 -8.91 7.54
CA SER A 366 -2.21 -8.82 8.95
C SER A 366 -1.32 -7.83 9.70
N ALA A 367 -1.89 -7.09 10.66
CA ALA A 367 -1.14 -6.31 11.62
C ALA A 367 -0.38 -7.22 12.61
N ARG A 368 -0.83 -8.48 12.79
CA ARG A 368 -0.26 -9.47 13.71
C ARG A 368 0.42 -10.59 12.95
N GLU A 369 1.64 -10.94 13.33
CA GLU A 369 2.42 -12.00 12.69
C GLU A 369 1.78 -13.39 12.84
N ASP A 370 1.29 -13.74 14.04
CA ASP A 370 0.61 -15.01 14.30
C ASP A 370 -0.65 -15.20 13.44
N MET A 371 -1.40 -14.12 13.20
CA MET A 371 -2.58 -14.14 12.34
C MET A 371 -2.22 -14.11 10.85
N LYS A 372 -1.09 -13.49 10.47
CA LYS A 372 -0.55 -13.59 9.11
C LYS A 372 -0.17 -15.03 8.78
N GLU A 373 0.54 -15.71 9.70
CA GLU A 373 0.84 -17.13 9.57
C GLU A 373 -0.44 -18.00 9.49
N TYR A 374 -1.45 -17.70 10.31
CA TYR A 374 -2.70 -18.46 10.33
C TYR A 374 -3.42 -18.40 8.98
N ILE A 375 -3.64 -17.19 8.43
CA ILE A 375 -4.32 -17.04 7.14
C ILE A 375 -3.53 -17.70 6.00
N VAL A 376 -2.19 -17.58 6.01
CA VAL A 376 -1.33 -18.24 5.01
C VAL A 376 -1.48 -19.76 5.08
N LYS A 377 -1.43 -20.34 6.27
CA LYS A 377 -1.62 -21.79 6.47
C LYS A 377 -3.00 -22.25 6.01
N MET A 378 -4.05 -21.45 6.22
CA MET A 378 -5.40 -21.73 5.74
C MET A 378 -5.46 -21.74 4.20
N LEU A 379 -4.88 -20.73 3.55
CA LEU A 379 -4.78 -20.65 2.09
C LEU A 379 -3.96 -21.81 1.50
N MET A 380 -2.80 -22.10 2.09
CA MET A 380 -1.96 -23.24 1.69
C MET A 380 -2.73 -24.56 1.80
N THR A 381 -3.44 -24.77 2.89
CA THR A 381 -4.25 -25.99 3.10
C THR A 381 -5.32 -26.11 2.01
N CYS A 382 -6.04 -25.02 1.71
CA CYS A 382 -7.06 -25.00 0.67
C CYS A 382 -6.52 -25.47 -0.68
N PHE A 383 -5.35 -24.94 -1.09
CA PHE A 383 -4.76 -25.28 -2.38
C PHE A 383 -4.00 -26.62 -2.38
N HIS A 384 -3.40 -27.03 -1.28
CA HIS A 384 -2.80 -28.37 -1.15
C HIS A 384 -3.85 -29.49 -1.27
N LEU A 385 -5.07 -29.30 -0.72
CA LEU A 385 -6.19 -30.24 -0.92
C LEU A 385 -6.60 -30.39 -2.39
N ALA A 386 -6.19 -29.47 -3.23
CA ALA A 386 -6.40 -29.47 -4.68
C ALA A 386 -5.11 -29.74 -5.47
N ASP A 387 -4.10 -30.33 -4.85
CA ASP A 387 -2.81 -30.70 -5.45
C ASP A 387 -2.06 -29.56 -6.13
N PHE A 388 -2.21 -28.31 -5.64
CA PHE A 388 -1.37 -27.23 -6.08
C PHE A 388 -0.03 -27.23 -5.33
N LYS A 389 1.05 -26.91 -6.05
CA LYS A 389 2.29 -26.42 -5.43
C LYS A 389 2.02 -25.01 -4.91
N VAL A 390 2.33 -24.74 -3.64
CA VAL A 390 2.15 -23.44 -3.02
C VAL A 390 3.50 -22.90 -2.57
N GLU A 391 3.80 -21.67 -2.94
CA GLU A 391 5.02 -20.95 -2.59
C GLU A 391 4.64 -19.60 -2.00
N THR A 392 5.39 -19.14 -1.02
CA THR A 392 5.26 -17.82 -0.39
C THR A 392 6.44 -16.94 -0.76
N GLY A 393 6.24 -15.61 -0.76
CA GLY A 393 7.28 -14.64 -1.03
C GLY A 393 6.86 -13.23 -0.67
N GLY A 394 7.77 -12.26 -0.79
CA GLY A 394 7.44 -10.85 -0.51
C GLY A 394 6.94 -10.62 0.91
N ASP A 395 7.47 -11.40 1.88
CA ASP A 395 7.04 -11.30 3.28
C ASP A 395 7.62 -10.02 3.92
N TYR A 396 6.74 -9.23 4.53
CA TYR A 396 7.11 -8.12 5.40
C TYR A 396 6.22 -8.10 6.64
N ILE A 397 6.82 -7.62 7.74
CA ILE A 397 6.17 -7.66 9.05
C ILE A 397 5.10 -6.59 9.21
N GLY A 398 4.13 -6.85 10.09
CA GLY A 398 3.15 -5.87 10.55
C GLY A 398 3.67 -5.04 11.72
N TRP A 399 2.97 -3.96 11.99
CA TRP A 399 3.14 -3.13 13.17
C TRP A 399 1.88 -3.22 14.01
N ASP A 400 1.94 -4.03 15.08
CA ASP A 400 0.82 -4.24 16.01
C ASP A 400 0.55 -2.93 16.77
N PRO A 401 -0.66 -2.38 16.71
CA PRO A 401 -0.95 -1.09 17.30
C PRO A 401 -0.83 -1.12 18.83
N ASN A 402 -0.12 -0.13 19.38
CA ASN A 402 0.01 0.08 20.82
C ASN A 402 -0.88 1.26 21.27
N PRO A 403 -2.08 1.02 21.82
CA PRO A 403 -2.94 2.09 22.33
C PRO A 403 -2.40 2.79 23.58
N ASP A 404 -1.45 2.17 24.29
CA ASP A 404 -0.81 2.71 25.49
C ASP A 404 0.51 3.44 25.19
N SER A 405 0.78 3.77 23.93
CA SER A 405 1.97 4.51 23.49
C SER A 405 2.08 5.87 24.18
N GLU A 406 3.19 6.11 24.87
CA GLU A 406 3.49 7.40 25.52
C GLU A 406 3.60 8.52 24.45
N ALA A 407 4.23 8.21 23.32
CA ALA A 407 4.37 9.13 22.21
C ALA A 407 3.01 9.51 21.59
N LEU A 408 2.10 8.53 21.44
CA LEU A 408 0.74 8.79 20.96
C LEU A 408 -0.01 9.70 21.91
N HIS A 409 -0.04 9.38 23.19
CA HIS A 409 -0.77 10.19 24.18
C HIS A 409 -0.24 11.63 24.24
N MET A 410 1.09 11.78 24.23
CA MET A 410 1.72 13.12 24.15
C MET A 410 1.26 13.89 22.90
N LEU A 411 1.31 13.26 21.73
CA LEU A 411 0.91 13.91 20.46
C LEU A 411 -0.58 14.29 20.46
N LEU A 412 -1.47 13.43 20.97
CA LEU A 412 -2.91 13.71 21.05
C LEU A 412 -3.22 14.86 22.00
N ASP A 413 -2.56 14.89 23.16
CA ASP A 413 -2.71 15.97 24.16
C ASP A 413 -2.21 17.32 23.58
N LEU A 414 -1.05 17.31 22.90
CA LEU A 414 -0.50 18.49 22.24
C LEU A 414 -1.40 18.96 21.09
N TYR A 415 -1.92 18.03 20.29
CA TYR A 415 -2.83 18.35 19.19
C TYR A 415 -4.08 19.05 19.72
N LYS A 416 -4.69 18.51 20.77
CA LYS A 416 -5.86 19.11 21.43
C LYS A 416 -5.54 20.50 22.03
N GLN A 417 -4.39 20.66 22.69
CA GLN A 417 -3.96 21.93 23.27
C GLN A 417 -3.72 23.01 22.21
N LEU A 418 -3.06 22.64 21.09
CA LEU A 418 -2.68 23.60 20.05
C LEU A 418 -3.84 24.00 19.13
N PHE A 419 -4.77 23.09 18.86
CA PHE A 419 -5.78 23.27 17.80
C PHE A 419 -7.23 23.20 18.32
N ASN A 420 -7.44 22.82 19.59
CA ASN A 420 -8.77 22.60 20.19
C ASN A 420 -9.62 21.58 19.41
N GLU A 421 -8.97 20.58 18.86
CA GLU A 421 -9.55 19.47 18.09
C GLU A 421 -9.04 18.12 18.64
N GLU A 422 -9.80 17.05 18.43
CA GLU A 422 -9.37 15.70 18.80
C GLU A 422 -8.62 15.06 17.62
N GLY A 423 -7.43 14.52 17.89
CA GLY A 423 -6.67 13.75 16.88
C GLY A 423 -7.34 12.41 16.60
N ILE A 424 -7.27 11.96 15.36
CA ILE A 424 -7.84 10.68 14.92
C ILE A 424 -6.76 9.60 14.95
N VAL A 425 -6.90 8.61 15.83
CA VAL A 425 -6.02 7.45 15.86
C VAL A 425 -6.42 6.49 14.74
N GLN A 426 -5.44 6.06 13.93
CA GLN A 426 -5.63 5.20 12.78
C GLN A 426 -4.64 4.03 12.79
N VAL A 427 -5.06 2.93 12.20
CA VAL A 427 -4.20 1.79 11.84
C VAL A 427 -4.40 1.54 10.35
N ASP A 428 -3.31 1.48 9.59
CA ASP A 428 -3.37 1.30 8.15
C ASP A 428 -3.24 -0.18 7.78
N HIS A 429 -4.17 -0.66 6.98
CA HIS A 429 -4.11 -2.04 6.48
C HIS A 429 -3.24 -2.13 5.21
N ALA A 430 -2.09 -1.45 5.24
CA ALA A 430 -1.05 -1.40 4.21
C ALA A 430 0.33 -1.47 4.88
N GLY A 431 1.39 -1.69 4.11
CA GLY A 431 2.77 -1.66 4.63
C GLY A 431 3.24 -0.23 4.90
N LEU A 432 4.03 -0.06 5.95
CA LEU A 432 4.74 1.17 6.28
C LEU A 432 6.16 0.82 6.76
N GLU A 433 7.14 1.67 6.48
CA GLU A 433 8.53 1.49 6.94
C GLU A 433 8.63 1.37 8.46
N CYS A 434 7.68 1.98 9.19
CA CYS A 434 7.55 1.87 10.65
C CYS A 434 7.62 0.42 11.14
N SER A 435 6.92 -0.50 10.47
CA SER A 435 6.88 -1.91 10.84
C SER A 435 8.26 -2.57 10.73
N ILE A 436 8.98 -2.28 9.64
CA ILE A 436 10.31 -2.83 9.35
C ILE A 436 11.33 -2.29 10.34
N ILE A 437 11.30 -0.96 10.59
CA ILE A 437 12.19 -0.30 11.54
C ILE A 437 11.94 -0.84 12.95
N LEU A 438 10.68 -0.96 13.36
CA LEU A 438 10.31 -1.52 14.67
C LEU A 438 10.76 -2.97 14.83
N GLY A 439 10.74 -3.77 13.76
CA GLY A 439 11.29 -5.14 13.78
C GLY A 439 12.80 -5.19 14.06
N LYS A 440 13.54 -4.12 13.82
CA LYS A 440 14.97 -3.97 14.11
C LYS A 440 15.24 -3.27 15.44
N TYR A 441 14.35 -2.37 15.83
CA TYR A 441 14.40 -1.52 17.02
C TYR A 441 13.12 -1.64 17.86
N PRO A 442 12.84 -2.83 18.43
CA PRO A 442 11.55 -3.12 19.09
C PRO A 442 11.31 -2.34 20.39
N HIS A 443 12.30 -1.55 20.84
CA HIS A 443 12.18 -0.70 22.01
C HIS A 443 11.62 0.70 21.68
N MET A 444 11.58 1.07 20.39
CA MET A 444 11.08 2.38 19.97
C MET A 444 9.55 2.45 20.11
N ASP A 445 9.07 3.57 20.64
CA ASP A 445 7.66 3.93 20.60
C ASP A 445 7.38 4.70 19.30
N VAL A 446 6.49 4.19 18.45
CA VAL A 446 6.36 4.65 17.07
C VAL A 446 5.00 5.28 16.82
N VAL A 447 4.98 6.46 16.20
CA VAL A 447 3.77 7.12 15.69
C VAL A 447 4.07 7.75 14.32
N SER A 448 3.17 7.56 13.36
CA SER A 448 3.23 8.25 12.07
C SER A 448 2.20 9.35 11.99
N PHE A 449 2.60 10.53 11.56
CA PHE A 449 1.74 11.68 11.30
C PHE A 449 2.41 12.62 10.27
N GLY A 450 1.62 13.41 9.56
CA GLY A 450 2.13 14.25 8.49
C GLY A 450 1.16 15.32 8.02
N PRO A 451 1.56 16.16 7.06
CA PRO A 451 0.70 17.14 6.42
C PRO A 451 -0.29 16.48 5.45
N THR A 452 -1.26 17.25 4.95
CA THR A 452 -2.24 16.71 3.99
C THR A 452 -1.67 16.69 2.58
N LEU A 453 -1.60 15.49 2.01
CA LEU A 453 -1.33 15.21 0.59
C LEU A 453 -2.58 14.59 -0.06
N ARG A 454 -2.65 14.63 -1.37
CA ARG A 454 -3.69 13.93 -2.14
C ARG A 454 -3.15 13.40 -3.45
N SER A 455 -3.61 12.22 -3.80
CA SER A 455 -3.26 11.52 -5.03
C SER A 455 -1.76 11.31 -5.23
N PRO A 456 -1.01 10.84 -4.19
CA PRO A 456 0.39 10.47 -4.37
C PRO A 456 0.54 9.45 -5.50
N HIS A 457 1.75 9.25 -6.00
CA HIS A 457 2.09 8.32 -7.08
C HIS A 457 1.39 8.61 -8.42
N THR A 458 0.78 9.78 -8.57
CA THR A 458 0.10 10.19 -9.81
C THR A 458 0.52 11.58 -10.29
N THR A 459 0.27 11.88 -11.55
CA THR A 459 0.54 13.21 -12.13
C THR A 459 -0.41 14.33 -11.66
N ILE A 460 -1.35 13.99 -10.77
CA ILE A 460 -2.24 14.94 -10.09
C ILE A 460 -1.95 15.05 -8.60
N GLU A 461 -0.82 14.51 -8.16
CA GLU A 461 -0.31 14.67 -6.80
C GLU A 461 -0.28 16.13 -6.39
N ARG A 462 -0.67 16.41 -5.14
CA ARG A 462 -0.74 17.77 -4.60
C ARG A 462 -0.58 17.81 -3.10
N ALA A 463 0.12 18.83 -2.62
CA ALA A 463 0.30 19.13 -1.20
C ALA A 463 -0.60 20.28 -0.76
N TYR A 464 -1.32 20.13 0.35
CA TYR A 464 -2.23 21.14 0.89
C TYR A 464 -1.45 22.16 1.73
N ILE A 465 -1.35 23.38 1.24
CA ILE A 465 -0.55 24.45 1.86
C ILE A 465 -0.95 24.72 3.31
N PRO A 466 -2.26 24.86 3.64
CA PRO A 466 -2.67 25.16 5.02
C PRO A 466 -2.35 24.08 6.05
N ALA A 467 -2.04 22.83 5.64
CA ALA A 467 -1.69 21.77 6.58
C ALA A 467 -0.23 21.84 7.07
N ALA A 468 0.64 22.55 6.34
CA ALA A 468 2.08 22.58 6.67
C ALA A 468 2.38 23.34 7.97
N GLU A 469 1.69 24.47 8.24
CA GLU A 469 1.92 25.26 9.44
C GLU A 469 1.48 24.53 10.73
N PRO A 470 0.26 23.99 10.85
CA PRO A 470 -0.12 23.23 12.02
C PRO A 470 0.70 21.94 12.21
N PHE A 471 1.08 21.25 11.12
CA PHE A 471 2.02 20.12 11.19
C PHE A 471 3.36 20.52 11.80
N TRP A 472 3.96 21.63 11.33
CA TRP A 472 5.22 22.14 11.86
C TRP A 472 5.11 22.49 13.35
N ARG A 473 4.05 23.20 13.75
CA ARG A 473 3.83 23.56 15.17
C ARG A 473 3.72 22.34 16.06
N LEU A 474 3.01 21.31 15.63
CA LEU A 474 2.88 20.06 16.39
C LEU A 474 4.24 19.36 16.51
N LEU A 475 4.96 19.22 15.39
CA LEU A 475 6.28 18.58 15.38
C LEU A 475 7.26 19.29 16.33
N VAL A 476 7.39 20.60 16.21
CA VAL A 476 8.30 21.39 17.08
C VAL A 476 7.89 21.25 18.54
N LYS A 477 6.58 21.33 18.85
CA LYS A 477 6.12 21.21 20.24
C LYS A 477 6.34 19.81 20.79
N ALA A 478 6.18 18.76 19.99
CA ALA A 478 6.48 17.38 20.39
C ALA A 478 7.98 17.16 20.69
N LEU A 479 8.88 17.81 19.94
CA LEU A 479 10.32 17.76 20.23
C LEU A 479 10.67 18.49 21.54
N GLU A 480 9.99 19.62 21.84
CA GLU A 480 10.16 20.37 23.09
C GLU A 480 9.64 19.58 24.30
N GLU A 481 8.49 18.90 24.16
CA GLU A 481 7.82 18.17 25.24
C GLU A 481 8.22 16.68 25.31
N ALA A 482 9.27 16.28 24.57
CA ALA A 482 9.76 14.90 24.61
C ALA A 482 9.84 14.37 26.05
N PRO A 483 9.36 13.14 26.35
CA PRO A 483 9.35 12.58 27.69
C PRO A 483 10.76 12.51 28.32
N VAL A 484 10.83 12.59 29.64
CA VAL A 484 12.09 12.41 30.38
C VAL A 484 12.47 10.92 30.40
N LYS A 485 13.74 10.62 30.23
CA LYS A 485 14.25 9.26 30.45
C LYS A 485 14.04 8.86 31.90
N GLN A 486 13.44 7.71 32.11
CA GLN A 486 13.26 7.11 33.43
C GLN A 486 14.57 6.51 33.95
#